data_bcbc79d3f3041cfa425784cfbf4c97dd
#
_entry.id   bcbc79d3f3041cfa425784cfbf4c97dd
#
_cell.length_a   1.000
_cell.length_b   1.000
_cell.length_c   1.000
_cell.angle_alpha   90.00
_cell.angle_beta   90.00
_cell.angle_gamma   90.00
#
_symmetry.space_group_name_H-M   'P 1'
#
loop_
_entity.id
_entity.type
_entity.pdbx_description
1 polymer ?
#
loop_
_entity_poly.entity_id
_entity_poly.type
_entity_poly.pdbx_seq_one_letter_code
_entity_poly.pdbx_strand_id
1 'polypeptide(L)'
;MIKEQILERAAAILEKEFGSDWQGIAQELGTENLRKRVGKELTSFMTFPDRGNGGNSQWRGNCSPEVVSSILRYILDTKRYYGKDTSQFVLLDPMSGSGTSKAAADKNGVRSILYDLNPAPSVGRGGWNALKNDVEDSADLIFFHPPYHNIIQYSGNMWGKPHPDDLSRCENYNDFLEKLNLCIRKFYMALRKDGRMAVLVGDIQMQGRFYSIQNDMMRMGDFESFLVKGQFNC
;
A
#
# COMPACT_ATOMS: atom_id res chain seq x y z
N MET A 1 30.74 -4.00 -6.51
CA MET A 1 29.43 -4.69 -6.22
C MET A 1 28.28 -3.71 -5.99
N ILE A 2 28.16 -3.06 -4.81
CA ILE A 2 26.98 -2.18 -4.55
C ILE A 2 26.92 -0.98 -5.53
N LYS A 3 28.06 -0.39 -5.88
CA LYS A 3 28.12 0.76 -6.79
C LYS A 3 27.82 0.38 -8.24
N GLU A 4 28.21 -0.79 -8.68
CA GLU A 4 27.88 -1.35 -10.02
C GLU A 4 26.40 -1.68 -10.12
N GLN A 5 25.83 -2.32 -9.12
CA GLN A 5 24.38 -2.62 -9.07
C GLN A 5 23.50 -1.37 -9.11
N ILE A 6 23.96 -0.27 -8.47
CA ILE A 6 23.24 1.02 -8.54
C ILE A 6 23.32 1.61 -9.94
N LEU A 7 24.46 1.52 -10.60
CA LEU A 7 24.65 2.02 -11.96
C LEU A 7 23.88 1.21 -12.99
N GLU A 8 23.86 -0.12 -12.88
CA GLU A 8 23.05 -0.99 -13.75
C GLU A 8 21.56 -0.73 -13.60
N ARG A 9 21.10 -0.53 -12.36
CA ARG A 9 19.71 -0.18 -12.10
C ARG A 9 19.35 1.20 -12.67
N ALA A 10 20.23 2.18 -12.52
CA ALA A 10 20.04 3.50 -13.12
C ALA A 10 19.99 3.41 -14.65
N ALA A 11 20.86 2.63 -15.26
CA ALA A 11 20.87 2.38 -16.71
C ALA A 11 19.56 1.75 -17.20
N ALA A 12 19.06 0.72 -16.50
CA ALA A 12 17.80 0.05 -16.86
C ALA A 12 16.58 1.00 -16.78
N ILE A 13 16.55 1.90 -15.80
CA ILE A 13 15.50 2.90 -15.67
C ILE A 13 15.60 3.93 -16.81
N LEU A 14 16.78 4.38 -17.13
CA LEU A 14 17.03 5.34 -18.20
C LEU A 14 16.70 4.76 -19.57
N GLU A 15 17.07 3.51 -19.82
CA GLU A 15 16.73 2.81 -21.05
C GLU A 15 15.21 2.64 -21.23
N LYS A 16 14.51 2.36 -20.14
CA LYS A 16 13.03 2.26 -20.13
C LYS A 16 12.35 3.62 -20.38
N GLU A 17 12.88 4.70 -19.83
CA GLU A 17 12.31 6.05 -19.98
C GLU A 17 12.67 6.73 -21.32
N PHE A 18 13.86 6.49 -21.82
CA PHE A 18 14.44 7.21 -22.97
C PHE A 18 14.80 6.33 -24.17
N GLY A 19 14.58 5.01 -24.06
CA GLY A 19 14.97 4.06 -25.11
C GLY A 19 16.47 3.82 -25.16
N SER A 20 16.93 3.21 -26.28
CA SER A 20 18.34 2.81 -26.46
C SER A 20 19.34 3.97 -26.51
N ASP A 21 18.87 5.20 -26.70
CA ASP A 21 19.73 6.41 -26.78
C ASP A 21 19.86 7.16 -25.43
N TRP A 22 19.51 6.49 -24.34
CA TRP A 22 19.55 7.08 -23.01
C TRP A 22 20.92 7.63 -22.60
N GLN A 23 22.01 7.09 -23.15
CA GLN A 23 23.37 7.51 -22.82
C GLN A 23 23.67 8.92 -23.35
N GLY A 24 23.22 9.25 -24.56
CA GLY A 24 23.31 10.60 -25.13
C GLY A 24 22.48 11.58 -24.32
N ILE A 25 21.25 11.22 -24.00
CA ILE A 25 20.34 12.02 -23.18
C ILE A 25 20.90 12.20 -21.75
N ALA A 26 21.55 11.19 -21.19
CA ALA A 26 22.20 11.24 -19.89
C ALA A 26 23.33 12.28 -19.84
N GLN A 27 24.11 12.38 -20.90
CA GLN A 27 25.18 13.37 -21.02
C GLN A 27 24.64 14.80 -21.12
N GLU A 28 23.55 15.00 -21.87
CA GLU A 28 22.91 16.31 -22.01
C GLU A 28 22.22 16.79 -20.71
N LEU A 29 21.56 15.90 -19.97
CA LEU A 29 20.83 16.24 -18.74
C LEU A 29 21.75 16.48 -17.54
N GLY A 30 22.94 15.92 -17.53
CA GLY A 30 23.84 15.94 -16.39
C GLY A 30 23.40 15.10 -15.21
N THR A 31 24.37 14.75 -14.34
CA THR A 31 24.20 13.77 -13.26
C THR A 31 23.12 14.15 -12.23
N GLU A 32 22.91 15.44 -11.99
CA GLU A 32 21.94 15.91 -11.00
C GLU A 32 20.50 15.76 -11.49
N ASN A 33 20.24 16.08 -12.76
CA ASN A 33 18.92 15.91 -13.37
C ASN A 33 18.58 14.44 -13.57
N LEU A 34 19.56 13.59 -13.83
CA LEU A 34 19.41 12.14 -13.86
C LEU A 34 19.04 11.58 -12.50
N ARG A 35 19.71 12.01 -11.42
CA ARG A 35 19.36 11.62 -10.04
C ARG A 35 17.93 12.00 -9.69
N LYS A 36 17.46 13.18 -10.12
CA LYS A 36 16.08 13.64 -9.88
C LYS A 36 15.06 12.79 -10.63
N ARG A 37 15.39 12.23 -11.79
CA ARG A 37 14.50 11.35 -12.57
C ARG A 37 14.53 9.90 -12.11
N VAL A 38 15.72 9.34 -11.88
CA VAL A 38 15.94 7.97 -11.39
C VAL A 38 15.51 7.82 -9.92
N GLY A 39 15.62 8.88 -9.11
CA GLY A 39 15.23 8.87 -7.70
C GLY A 39 13.73 8.99 -7.42
N LYS A 40 12.91 9.06 -8.46
CA LYS A 40 11.45 9.29 -8.28
C LYS A 40 10.64 8.05 -7.86
N GLU A 41 11.24 6.88 -7.79
CA GLU A 41 10.43 5.66 -7.64
C GLU A 41 9.89 5.45 -6.22
N LEU A 42 10.69 5.51 -5.19
CA LEU A 42 10.21 5.56 -3.80
C LEU A 42 11.24 6.28 -2.94
N THR A 43 10.93 7.48 -2.55
CA THR A 43 11.70 8.25 -1.58
C THR A 43 11.03 8.17 -0.20
N SER A 44 11.75 8.55 0.85
CA SER A 44 11.18 8.68 2.21
C SER A 44 10.12 9.79 2.32
N PHE A 45 10.02 10.64 1.30
CA PHE A 45 9.00 11.68 1.19
C PHE A 45 8.45 11.69 -0.24
N MET A 46 7.13 11.56 -0.37
CA MET A 46 6.43 11.57 -1.65
C MET A 46 5.26 12.53 -1.58
N THR A 47 5.05 13.29 -2.65
CA THR A 47 3.89 14.17 -2.82
C THR A 47 3.15 13.77 -4.09
N PHE A 48 1.83 13.80 -4.00
CA PHE A 48 0.93 13.52 -5.12
C PHE A 48 0.02 14.75 -5.29
N PRO A 49 0.48 15.80 -5.99
CA PRO A 49 -0.29 17.03 -6.18
C PRO A 49 -1.62 16.75 -6.89
N ASP A 50 -1.63 15.78 -7.81
CA ASP A 50 -2.83 15.28 -8.44
C ASP A 50 -3.19 13.91 -7.86
N ARG A 51 -4.44 13.74 -7.41
CA ARG A 51 -4.90 12.46 -6.88
C ARG A 51 -4.77 11.32 -7.91
N GLY A 52 -4.84 11.64 -9.18
CA GLY A 52 -4.93 10.65 -10.25
C GLY A 52 -6.35 10.04 -10.39
N ASN A 53 -6.53 9.24 -11.44
CA ASN A 53 -7.79 8.61 -11.79
C ASN A 53 -7.91 7.23 -11.11
N GLY A 54 -9.08 6.94 -10.54
CA GLY A 54 -9.43 5.64 -9.98
C GLY A 54 -9.99 5.72 -8.56
N GLY A 55 -10.75 4.70 -8.17
CA GLY A 55 -11.54 4.69 -6.96
C GLY A 55 -12.62 5.78 -6.95
N ASN A 56 -13.22 6.03 -5.80
CA ASN A 56 -14.18 7.10 -5.63
C ASN A 56 -13.57 8.26 -4.82
N SER A 57 -13.34 9.40 -5.46
CA SER A 57 -12.76 10.58 -4.81
C SER A 57 -13.64 11.18 -3.70
N GLN A 58 -14.95 10.93 -3.75
CA GLN A 58 -15.92 11.38 -2.74
C GLN A 58 -16.01 10.43 -1.54
N TRP A 59 -15.42 9.23 -1.64
CA TRP A 59 -15.37 8.30 -0.52
C TRP A 59 -14.43 8.81 0.55
N ARG A 60 -14.95 9.09 1.74
CA ARG A 60 -14.12 9.57 2.87
C ARG A 60 -13.11 8.49 3.26
N GLY A 61 -11.89 8.92 3.52
CA GLY A 61 -10.80 8.00 3.87
C GLY A 61 -10.18 7.27 2.68
N ASN A 62 -10.47 7.66 1.43
CA ASN A 62 -9.75 7.12 0.29
C ASN A 62 -8.37 7.76 0.15
N CYS A 63 -7.42 7.05 -0.47
CA CYS A 63 -6.10 7.57 -0.81
C CYS A 63 -5.97 7.82 -2.31
N SER A 64 -4.87 8.44 -2.72
CA SER A 64 -4.51 8.56 -4.13
C SER A 64 -4.14 7.19 -4.72
N PRO A 65 -4.65 6.80 -5.90
CA PRO A 65 -4.21 5.61 -6.61
C PRO A 65 -2.70 5.63 -6.94
N GLU A 66 -2.10 6.80 -7.03
CA GLU A 66 -0.66 6.93 -7.30
C GLU A 66 0.21 6.44 -6.14
N VAL A 67 -0.28 6.48 -4.90
CA VAL A 67 0.39 5.86 -3.74
C VAL A 67 0.57 4.37 -4.00
N VAL A 68 -0.52 3.68 -4.29
CA VAL A 68 -0.51 2.23 -4.54
C VAL A 68 0.28 1.90 -5.81
N SER A 69 0.09 2.69 -6.88
CA SER A 69 0.81 2.52 -8.15
C SER A 69 2.32 2.67 -7.98
N SER A 70 2.78 3.61 -7.18
CA SER A 70 4.21 3.83 -6.93
C SER A 70 4.84 2.66 -6.17
N ILE A 71 4.12 2.13 -5.17
CA ILE A 71 4.55 0.94 -4.43
C ILE A 71 4.60 -0.28 -5.36
N LEU A 72 3.57 -0.49 -6.19
CA LEU A 72 3.52 -1.58 -7.16
C LEU A 72 4.68 -1.51 -8.14
N ARG A 73 4.89 -0.37 -8.79
CA ARG A 73 6.01 -0.17 -9.74
C ARG A 73 7.35 -0.49 -9.09
N TYR A 74 7.60 0.06 -7.92
CA TYR A 74 8.85 -0.20 -7.21
C TYR A 74 9.08 -1.70 -6.95
N ILE A 75 8.06 -2.42 -6.50
CA ILE A 75 8.19 -3.85 -6.19
C ILE A 75 8.34 -4.67 -7.48
N LEU A 76 7.53 -4.39 -8.50
CA LEU A 76 7.59 -5.08 -9.80
C LEU A 76 8.95 -4.88 -10.47
N ASP A 77 9.44 -3.65 -10.52
CA ASP A 77 10.72 -3.33 -11.16
C ASP A 77 11.89 -3.91 -10.35
N THR A 78 11.79 -3.90 -9.02
CA THR A 78 12.78 -4.60 -8.17
C THR A 78 12.80 -6.11 -8.43
N LYS A 79 11.63 -6.75 -8.53
CA LYS A 79 11.55 -8.19 -8.84
C LYS A 79 12.12 -8.50 -10.23
N ARG A 80 11.76 -7.71 -11.24
CA ARG A 80 12.27 -7.86 -12.62
C ARG A 80 13.78 -7.66 -12.69
N TYR A 81 14.31 -6.67 -11.98
CA TYR A 81 15.75 -6.43 -11.89
C TYR A 81 16.52 -7.65 -11.38
N TYR A 82 15.95 -8.39 -10.43
CA TYR A 82 16.51 -9.64 -9.94
C TYR A 82 16.09 -10.88 -10.73
N GLY A 83 15.59 -10.71 -11.95
CA GLY A 83 15.21 -11.79 -12.85
C GLY A 83 14.02 -12.63 -12.38
N LYS A 84 13.18 -12.07 -11.50
CA LYS A 84 11.96 -12.75 -11.02
C LYS A 84 10.81 -12.55 -11.98
N ASP A 85 10.08 -13.61 -12.27
CA ASP A 85 8.83 -13.52 -13.03
C ASP A 85 7.77 -12.75 -12.23
N THR A 86 7.14 -11.78 -12.89
CA THR A 86 6.06 -10.97 -12.34
C THR A 86 4.72 -11.18 -13.04
N SER A 87 4.63 -12.14 -13.96
CA SER A 87 3.40 -12.42 -14.72
C SER A 87 2.22 -12.86 -13.86
N GLN A 88 2.51 -13.53 -12.74
CA GLN A 88 1.53 -14.03 -11.76
C GLN A 88 1.52 -13.21 -10.46
N PHE A 89 1.96 -11.94 -10.55
CA PHE A 89 1.97 -11.06 -9.38
C PHE A 89 0.54 -10.76 -8.91
N VAL A 90 0.31 -10.87 -7.61
CA VAL A 90 -0.99 -10.66 -6.98
C VAL A 90 -0.90 -9.55 -5.93
N LEU A 91 -1.75 -8.53 -6.09
CA LEU A 91 -2.06 -7.54 -5.07
C LEU A 91 -3.31 -7.98 -4.30
N LEU A 92 -3.24 -8.02 -2.99
CA LEU A 92 -4.39 -8.23 -2.12
C LEU A 92 -4.65 -6.96 -1.30
N ASP A 93 -5.89 -6.50 -1.29
CA ASP A 93 -6.35 -5.44 -0.40
C ASP A 93 -7.53 -5.95 0.43
N PRO A 94 -7.31 -6.23 1.72
CA PRO A 94 -8.34 -6.76 2.61
C PRO A 94 -9.28 -5.70 3.20
N MET A 95 -9.11 -4.41 2.82
CA MET A 95 -9.92 -3.28 3.27
C MET A 95 -10.14 -2.30 2.10
N SER A 96 -10.66 -2.84 0.98
CA SER A 96 -10.60 -2.20 -0.34
C SER A 96 -11.42 -0.92 -0.51
N GLY A 97 -12.39 -0.66 0.37
CA GLY A 97 -13.18 0.57 0.40
C GLY A 97 -13.73 0.97 -0.98
N SER A 98 -13.27 2.10 -1.48
CA SER A 98 -13.70 2.65 -2.78
C SER A 98 -13.02 2.02 -4.01
N GLY A 99 -12.13 1.05 -3.83
CA GLY A 99 -11.46 0.37 -4.93
C GLY A 99 -10.22 1.08 -5.49
N THR A 100 -9.58 1.92 -4.72
CA THR A 100 -8.35 2.61 -5.13
C THR A 100 -7.25 1.62 -5.53
N SER A 101 -7.07 0.54 -4.77
CA SER A 101 -6.10 -0.52 -5.04
C SER A 101 -6.41 -1.27 -6.34
N LYS A 102 -7.70 -1.47 -6.67
CA LYS A 102 -8.15 -2.05 -7.94
C LYS A 102 -7.67 -1.20 -9.12
N ALA A 103 -7.95 0.10 -9.06
CA ALA A 103 -7.55 1.02 -10.13
C ALA A 103 -6.03 1.05 -10.33
N ALA A 104 -5.26 1.03 -9.24
CA ALA A 104 -3.80 0.96 -9.31
C ALA A 104 -3.31 -0.38 -9.89
N ALA A 105 -3.93 -1.50 -9.50
CA ALA A 105 -3.59 -2.83 -10.03
C ALA A 105 -3.84 -2.91 -11.54
N ASP A 106 -5.01 -2.47 -12.00
CA ASP A 106 -5.39 -2.45 -13.42
C ASP A 106 -4.40 -1.60 -14.24
N LYS A 107 -4.06 -0.40 -13.75
CA LYS A 107 -3.08 0.50 -14.38
C LYS A 107 -1.70 -0.15 -14.56
N ASN A 108 -1.32 -1.03 -13.64
CA ASN A 108 -0.01 -1.71 -13.66
C ASN A 108 -0.06 -3.14 -14.21
N GLY A 109 -1.20 -3.58 -14.75
CA GLY A 109 -1.37 -4.93 -15.31
C GLY A 109 -1.24 -6.05 -14.28
N VAL A 110 -1.64 -5.80 -13.04
CA VAL A 110 -1.52 -6.72 -11.90
C VAL A 110 -2.88 -7.30 -11.53
N ARG A 111 -2.93 -8.61 -11.27
CA ARG A 111 -4.12 -9.24 -10.69
C ARG A 111 -4.35 -8.69 -9.29
N SER A 112 -5.60 -8.30 -8.98
CA SER A 112 -5.99 -7.86 -7.64
C SER A 112 -7.05 -8.77 -7.02
N ILE A 113 -6.93 -8.97 -5.71
CA ILE A 113 -7.91 -9.63 -4.85
C ILE A 113 -8.32 -8.60 -3.80
N LEU A 114 -9.62 -8.38 -3.68
CA LEU A 114 -10.17 -7.29 -2.89
C LEU A 114 -11.25 -7.80 -1.96
N TYR A 115 -11.11 -7.49 -0.69
CA TYR A 115 -12.10 -7.80 0.35
C TYR A 115 -12.52 -6.54 1.08
N ASP A 116 -13.74 -6.53 1.59
CA ASP A 116 -14.25 -5.46 2.43
C ASP A 116 -15.30 -5.95 3.42
N LEU A 117 -15.34 -5.34 4.60
CA LEU A 117 -16.36 -5.63 5.61
C LEU A 117 -17.75 -5.14 5.16
N ASN A 118 -17.81 -4.05 4.36
CA ASN A 118 -19.04 -3.60 3.73
C ASN A 118 -19.67 -4.76 2.91
N PRO A 119 -20.92 -5.14 3.16
CA PRO A 119 -21.55 -6.24 2.41
C PRO A 119 -21.80 -5.93 0.92
N ALA A 120 -21.77 -4.65 0.55
CA ALA A 120 -21.98 -4.20 -0.83
C ALA A 120 -20.89 -3.16 -1.24
N PRO A 121 -19.63 -3.56 -1.32
CA PRO A 121 -18.55 -2.67 -1.76
C PRO A 121 -18.69 -2.36 -3.26
N SER A 122 -18.07 -1.27 -3.70
CA SER A 122 -18.03 -0.92 -5.12
C SER A 122 -17.25 -1.95 -5.96
N VAL A 123 -16.30 -2.65 -5.34
CA VAL A 123 -15.43 -3.66 -5.97
C VAL A 123 -15.07 -4.76 -4.98
N GLY A 124 -14.78 -5.95 -5.49
CA GLY A 124 -14.30 -7.06 -4.66
C GLY A 124 -15.40 -7.82 -3.93
N ARG A 125 -15.00 -8.63 -2.97
CA ARG A 125 -15.89 -9.47 -2.14
C ARG A 125 -16.31 -8.70 -0.89
N GLY A 126 -17.59 -8.42 -0.76
CA GLY A 126 -18.19 -7.80 0.41
C GLY A 126 -18.53 -8.77 1.54
N GLY A 127 -18.76 -8.24 2.74
CA GLY A 127 -19.07 -9.00 3.93
C GLY A 127 -17.91 -9.86 4.44
N TRP A 128 -16.69 -9.59 3.99
CA TRP A 128 -15.49 -10.28 4.45
C TRP A 128 -14.93 -9.57 5.69
N ASN A 129 -14.84 -10.31 6.78
CA ASN A 129 -14.47 -9.79 8.08
C ASN A 129 -13.02 -10.13 8.41
N ALA A 130 -12.14 -9.14 8.38
CA ALA A 130 -10.71 -9.31 8.63
C ALA A 130 -10.38 -9.91 10.02
N LEU A 131 -11.24 -9.69 11.01
CA LEU A 131 -11.06 -10.24 12.35
C LEU A 131 -11.45 -11.73 12.44
N LYS A 132 -12.39 -12.18 11.61
CA LYS A 132 -12.99 -13.53 11.70
C LYS A 132 -12.58 -14.45 10.56
N ASN A 133 -12.55 -13.93 9.33
CA ASN A 133 -12.22 -14.73 8.16
C ASN A 133 -10.71 -14.86 8.01
N ASP A 134 -10.28 -16.00 7.50
CA ASP A 134 -8.92 -16.20 7.04
C ASP A 134 -8.78 -15.73 5.60
N VAL A 135 -7.57 -15.35 5.21
CA VAL A 135 -7.24 -15.02 3.83
C VAL A 135 -6.95 -16.33 3.11
N GLU A 136 -7.82 -16.71 2.19
CA GLU A 136 -7.71 -17.97 1.43
C GLU A 136 -6.65 -17.89 0.33
N ASP A 137 -6.39 -16.68 -0.17
CA ASP A 137 -5.46 -16.41 -1.26
C ASP A 137 -4.07 -16.02 -0.75
N SER A 138 -3.04 -16.29 -1.57
CA SER A 138 -1.68 -15.84 -1.30
C SER A 138 -1.31 -14.67 -2.22
N ALA A 139 -0.64 -13.65 -1.68
CA ALA A 139 -0.30 -12.43 -2.39
C ALA A 139 1.20 -12.09 -2.37
N ASP A 140 1.67 -11.44 -3.43
CA ASP A 140 3.02 -10.86 -3.50
C ASP A 140 3.11 -9.50 -2.82
N LEU A 141 2.01 -8.75 -2.85
CA LEU A 141 1.84 -7.51 -2.12
C LEU A 141 0.48 -7.51 -1.43
N ILE A 142 0.48 -7.27 -0.13
CA ILE A 142 -0.72 -6.88 0.60
C ILE A 142 -0.62 -5.38 0.84
N PHE A 143 -1.56 -4.64 0.31
CA PHE A 143 -1.72 -3.21 0.58
C PHE A 143 -3.06 -2.99 1.27
N PHE A 144 -3.07 -2.26 2.36
CA PHE A 144 -4.33 -1.85 2.97
C PHE A 144 -4.23 -0.49 3.67
N HIS A 145 -5.37 0.15 3.75
CA HIS A 145 -5.57 1.46 4.34
C HIS A 145 -6.67 1.34 5.40
N PRO A 146 -6.32 0.96 6.65
CA PRO A 146 -7.30 0.70 7.68
C PRO A 146 -8.00 2.00 8.13
N PRO A 147 -9.16 1.93 8.77
CA PRO A 147 -9.71 3.05 9.51
C PRO A 147 -8.69 3.59 10.53
N TYR A 148 -8.70 4.90 10.76
CA TYR A 148 -7.87 5.52 11.80
C TYR A 148 -8.72 5.66 13.08
N HIS A 149 -8.95 4.54 13.76
CA HIS A 149 -9.87 4.48 14.89
C HIS A 149 -11.21 5.15 14.50
N ASN A 150 -11.79 6.00 15.34
CA ASN A 150 -13.12 6.59 15.15
C ASN A 150 -13.16 7.94 14.43
N ILE A 151 -12.07 8.36 13.76
CA ILE A 151 -12.04 9.63 13.00
C ILE A 151 -13.10 9.64 11.89
N ILE A 152 -13.27 8.50 11.21
CA ILE A 152 -14.35 8.26 10.25
C ILE A 152 -15.02 6.96 10.67
N GLN A 153 -16.30 7.02 11.01
CA GLN A 153 -17.10 5.82 11.26
C GLN A 153 -17.71 5.33 9.95
N TYR A 154 -17.39 4.11 9.57
CA TYR A 154 -17.82 3.54 8.29
C TYR A 154 -19.17 2.84 8.40
N SER A 155 -19.29 1.75 9.15
CA SER A 155 -20.56 1.06 9.32
C SER A 155 -21.56 1.91 10.11
N GLY A 156 -22.82 1.91 9.67
CA GLY A 156 -23.87 2.73 10.25
C GLY A 156 -23.90 4.18 9.75
N ASN A 157 -22.80 4.71 9.22
CA ASN A 157 -22.72 6.08 8.71
C ASN A 157 -22.51 6.12 7.18
N MET A 158 -21.60 5.31 6.67
CA MET A 158 -21.31 5.27 5.22
C MET A 158 -21.97 4.05 4.55
N TRP A 159 -22.15 2.97 5.28
CA TRP A 159 -22.83 1.76 4.80
C TRP A 159 -23.53 1.02 5.93
N GLY A 160 -24.61 0.35 5.63
CA GLY A 160 -25.31 -0.60 6.47
C GLY A 160 -25.66 -0.12 7.89
N LYS A 161 -25.78 -1.07 8.79
CA LYS A 161 -25.92 -0.84 10.23
C LYS A 161 -24.54 -0.86 10.92
N PRO A 162 -24.41 -0.27 12.13
CA PRO A 162 -23.18 -0.41 12.93
C PRO A 162 -22.76 -1.87 13.06
N HIS A 163 -21.48 -2.17 12.76
CA HIS A 163 -20.94 -3.52 12.82
C HIS A 163 -19.90 -3.62 13.95
N PRO A 164 -19.98 -4.63 14.84
CA PRO A 164 -19.11 -4.74 16.02
C PRO A 164 -17.63 -4.95 15.70
N ASP A 165 -17.35 -5.51 14.52
CA ASP A 165 -15.98 -5.76 14.06
C ASP A 165 -15.45 -4.68 13.10
N ASP A 166 -16.15 -3.55 12.98
CA ASP A 166 -15.64 -2.38 12.26
C ASP A 166 -14.58 -1.68 13.09
N LEU A 167 -13.34 -1.64 12.60
CA LEU A 167 -12.21 -1.01 13.29
C LEU A 167 -12.44 0.47 13.60
N SER A 168 -13.34 1.13 12.85
CA SER A 168 -13.74 2.51 13.14
C SER A 168 -14.69 2.66 14.33
N ARG A 169 -15.15 1.54 14.90
CA ARG A 169 -16.10 1.49 16.02
C ARG A 169 -15.54 0.80 17.24
N CYS A 170 -14.23 0.68 17.32
CA CYS A 170 -13.55 0.16 18.50
C CYS A 170 -13.87 1.01 19.73
N GLU A 171 -14.02 0.36 20.87
CA GLU A 171 -14.40 0.99 22.13
C GLU A 171 -13.41 2.08 22.56
N ASN A 172 -12.13 1.79 22.39
CA ASN A 172 -11.05 2.71 22.69
C ASN A 172 -9.84 2.44 21.78
N TYR A 173 -8.81 3.27 21.89
CA TYR A 173 -7.63 3.19 21.05
C TYR A 173 -6.84 1.88 21.22
N ASN A 174 -6.78 1.32 22.42
CA ASN A 174 -6.09 0.04 22.66
C ASN A 174 -6.85 -1.13 22.02
N ASP A 175 -8.18 -1.18 22.12
CA ASP A 175 -9.02 -2.15 21.42
C ASP A 175 -8.80 -2.07 19.89
N PHE A 176 -8.69 -0.86 19.36
CA PHE A 176 -8.33 -0.65 17.94
C PHE A 176 -6.96 -1.24 17.60
N LEU A 177 -5.94 -0.98 18.42
CA LEU A 177 -4.58 -1.51 18.15
C LEU A 177 -4.54 -3.03 18.25
N GLU A 178 -5.21 -3.63 19.22
CA GLU A 178 -5.28 -5.10 19.38
C GLU A 178 -5.96 -5.74 18.16
N LYS A 179 -7.10 -5.22 17.73
CA LYS A 179 -7.82 -5.72 16.55
C LYS A 179 -7.02 -5.52 15.26
N LEU A 180 -6.37 -4.37 15.10
CA LEU A 180 -5.50 -4.12 13.96
C LEU A 180 -4.32 -5.08 13.91
N ASN A 181 -3.70 -5.38 15.07
CA ASN A 181 -2.62 -6.36 15.17
C ASN A 181 -3.08 -7.78 14.78
N LEU A 182 -4.29 -8.18 15.19
CA LEU A 182 -4.87 -9.46 14.75
C LEU A 182 -5.03 -9.52 13.22
N CYS A 183 -5.52 -8.44 12.60
CA CYS A 183 -5.61 -8.35 11.15
C CYS A 183 -4.23 -8.49 10.48
N ILE A 184 -3.23 -7.74 10.96
CA ILE A 184 -1.86 -7.76 10.43
C ILE A 184 -1.27 -9.17 10.49
N ARG A 185 -1.46 -9.90 11.59
CA ARG A 185 -0.99 -11.29 11.73
C ARG A 185 -1.61 -12.20 10.67
N LYS A 186 -2.93 -12.12 10.46
CA LYS A 186 -3.63 -12.90 9.43
C LYS A 186 -3.14 -12.55 8.02
N PHE A 187 -2.96 -11.27 7.74
CA PHE A 187 -2.46 -10.82 6.44
C PHE A 187 -1.03 -11.27 6.20
N TYR A 188 -0.18 -11.26 7.22
CA TYR A 188 1.18 -11.77 7.11
C TYR A 188 1.22 -13.23 6.66
N MET A 189 0.34 -14.09 7.20
CA MET A 189 0.26 -15.51 6.83
C MET A 189 -0.17 -15.72 5.36
N ALA A 190 -0.80 -14.74 4.75
CA ALA A 190 -1.21 -14.77 3.34
C ALA A 190 -0.11 -14.26 2.37
N LEU A 191 1.02 -13.78 2.88
CA LEU A 191 2.13 -13.37 2.03
C LEU A 191 2.84 -14.59 1.43
N ARG A 192 3.08 -14.53 0.12
CA ARG A 192 3.99 -15.45 -0.56
C ARG A 192 5.41 -15.26 -0.05
N LYS A 193 6.26 -16.25 -0.29
CA LYS A 193 7.71 -16.08 -0.08
C LYS A 193 8.20 -14.83 -0.83
N ASP A 194 8.98 -14.00 -0.16
CA ASP A 194 9.44 -12.69 -0.66
C ASP A 194 8.31 -11.68 -0.94
N GLY A 195 7.10 -11.95 -0.45
CA GLY A 195 5.97 -11.01 -0.46
C GLY A 195 6.20 -9.83 0.48
N ARG A 196 5.46 -8.76 0.27
CA ARG A 196 5.57 -7.52 1.04
C ARG A 196 4.20 -7.08 1.53
N MET A 197 4.18 -6.42 2.67
CA MET A 197 3.01 -5.72 3.18
C MET A 197 3.29 -4.22 3.20
N ALA A 198 2.37 -3.45 2.68
CA ALA A 198 2.39 -1.99 2.72
C ALA A 198 1.11 -1.50 3.39
N VAL A 199 1.25 -0.68 4.41
CA VAL A 199 0.12 -0.14 5.17
C VAL A 199 0.16 1.37 5.10
N LEU A 200 -0.92 1.97 4.65
CA LEU A 200 -1.09 3.41 4.64
C LEU A 200 -1.84 3.82 5.90
N VAL A 201 -1.20 4.60 6.74
CA VAL A 201 -1.81 5.15 7.97
C VAL A 201 -1.38 6.59 8.16
N GLY A 202 -2.21 7.35 8.87
CA GLY A 202 -1.89 8.69 9.36
C GLY A 202 -1.99 8.75 10.87
N ASP A 203 -1.26 9.68 11.47
CA ASP A 203 -1.39 9.99 12.88
C ASP A 203 -2.67 10.80 13.12
N ILE A 204 -3.23 10.68 14.32
CA ILE A 204 -4.50 11.31 14.68
C ILE A 204 -4.40 12.12 15.96
N GLN A 205 -5.23 13.14 16.05
CA GLN A 205 -5.45 13.89 17.27
C GLN A 205 -6.90 13.74 17.73
N MET A 206 -7.09 13.25 18.95
CA MET A 206 -8.41 13.05 19.53
C MET A 206 -8.43 13.59 20.96
N GLN A 207 -9.44 14.37 21.31
CA GLN A 207 -9.65 14.89 22.66
C GLN A 207 -8.39 15.56 23.28
N GLY A 208 -7.65 16.31 22.44
CA GLY A 208 -6.43 16.99 22.85
C GLY A 208 -5.19 16.10 22.99
N ARG A 209 -5.28 14.81 22.64
CA ARG A 209 -4.14 13.87 22.66
C ARG A 209 -3.72 13.50 21.24
N PHE A 210 -2.42 13.40 21.03
CA PHE A 210 -1.83 12.91 19.80
C PHE A 210 -1.58 11.39 19.91
N TYR A 211 -1.97 10.65 18.86
CA TYR A 211 -1.76 9.21 18.72
C TYR A 211 -1.02 8.95 17.42
N SER A 212 0.17 8.38 17.52
CA SER A 212 0.97 8.01 16.36
C SER A 212 0.67 6.56 15.98
N ILE A 213 -0.36 6.35 15.16
CA ILE A 213 -0.75 5.01 14.67
C ILE A 213 0.45 4.35 13.98
N GLN A 214 1.22 5.13 13.21
CA GLN A 214 2.42 4.66 12.55
C GLN A 214 3.43 4.07 13.55
N ASN A 215 3.76 4.79 14.61
CA ASN A 215 4.73 4.34 15.61
C ASN A 215 4.24 3.13 16.40
N ASP A 216 2.94 3.09 16.72
CA ASP A 216 2.35 1.96 17.40
C ASP A 216 2.32 0.71 16.51
N MET A 217 2.03 0.88 15.21
CA MET A 217 2.08 -0.22 14.23
C MET A 217 3.49 -0.79 14.05
N MET A 218 4.55 0.02 14.14
CA MET A 218 5.92 -0.49 14.06
C MET A 218 6.27 -1.44 15.22
N ARG A 219 5.54 -1.37 16.32
CA ARG A 219 5.67 -2.25 17.48
C ARG A 219 4.71 -3.43 17.45
N MET A 220 3.78 -3.47 16.49
CA MET A 220 2.86 -4.58 16.32
C MET A 220 3.57 -5.78 15.71
N GLY A 221 3.14 -6.92 16.12
CA GLY A 221 3.68 -8.19 15.66
C GLY A 221 4.97 -8.53 16.38
N ASP A 222 4.95 -9.59 17.15
CA ASP A 222 6.17 -10.23 17.69
C ASP A 222 6.89 -10.99 16.57
N PHE A 223 6.92 -10.41 15.37
CA PHE A 223 7.56 -11.03 14.23
C PHE A 223 9.01 -10.57 14.16
N GLU A 224 9.93 -11.41 14.57
CA GLU A 224 11.36 -11.21 14.37
C GLU A 224 11.73 -10.99 12.90
N SER A 225 10.82 -11.37 11.99
CA SER A 225 10.96 -11.22 10.54
C SER A 225 10.32 -9.96 9.96
N PHE A 226 9.69 -9.10 10.75
CA PHE A 226 9.03 -7.89 10.26
C PHE A 226 10.07 -6.78 10.08
N LEU A 227 10.48 -6.55 8.85
CA LEU A 227 11.39 -5.46 8.51
C LEU A 227 10.60 -4.27 7.97
N VAL A 228 10.55 -3.18 8.74
CA VAL A 228 10.04 -1.89 8.27
C VAL A 228 11.05 -1.30 7.28
N LYS A 229 10.71 -1.24 6.00
CA LYS A 229 11.60 -0.76 4.92
C LYS A 229 11.38 0.69 4.50
N GLY A 230 10.43 1.40 5.06
CA GLY A 230 10.21 2.81 4.74
C GLY A 230 8.95 3.38 5.36
N GLN A 231 8.97 4.66 5.58
CA GLN A 231 7.85 5.50 5.98
C GLN A 231 7.55 6.45 4.81
N PHE A 232 6.29 6.57 4.42
CA PHE A 232 5.86 7.53 3.42
C PHE A 232 4.90 8.51 4.09
N ASN A 233 5.23 9.80 4.03
CA ASN A 233 4.27 10.85 4.38
C ASN A 233 3.60 11.29 3.07
N CYS A 234 2.28 11.11 3.00
CA CYS A 234 1.44 11.56 1.89
C CYS A 234 0.83 12.92 2.19
#